data_781e26aed0959fdafa162f99d41c3593
#
_entry.id   781e26aed0959fdafa162f99d41c3593
#
_cell.length_a   1.000
_cell.length_b   1.000
_cell.length_c   1.000
_cell.angle_alpha   90.00
_cell.angle_beta   90.00
_cell.angle_gamma   90.00
#
_symmetry.space_group_name_H-M   'P 1'
#
loop_
_entity.id
_entity.type
_entity.pdbx_description
1 polymer ?
#
loop_
_entity_poly.entity_id
_entity_poly.type
_entity_poly.pdbx_seq_one_letter_code
_entity_poly.pdbx_strand_id
1 'polypeptide(L)'
;KKMSKSKGNVVVPNEPIEKFGADAVRYWAAAARLGLDATYDIGQMKIGRRLAIKLLNATKFALAIGREDENHHVGAAAEAAWNPADVTEPLDRAAMAKLALVVRQATEALESYEHSKALEVIESYFWQFCDDYIELVKNRAYGTPDEHGNVPSEKAVKSARTALGLGLDAFARLLAPYLPYATEEVWSWMHAGSGSVHRAAWPVVDPYVEAATGASPELLTWAGKAVEQLRKIKSEAKVSMKTPILSVALSAASEGVEAIHAALGDIAQAGRVVGKFDLVAKHAEESAAEGTPETEVAVEASELGEPPAKKPKH
;
A
#
# COMPACT_ATOMS: atom_id res chain seq x y z
N LYS A 1 -22.48 31.32 -6.19
CA LYS A 1 -22.96 32.53 -5.48
C LYS A 1 -21.88 32.98 -4.51
N LYS A 2 -21.39 34.23 -4.61
CA LYS A 2 -20.29 34.74 -3.77
C LYS A 2 -20.64 34.57 -2.29
N MET A 3 -19.73 33.93 -1.53
CA MET A 3 -19.83 33.77 -0.08
C MET A 3 -19.66 35.12 0.62
N SER A 4 -20.50 35.41 1.63
CA SER A 4 -20.43 36.62 2.42
C SER A 4 -20.97 36.34 3.82
N LYS A 5 -20.29 36.83 4.86
CA LYS A 5 -20.77 36.72 6.26
C LYS A 5 -22.13 37.31 6.45
N SER A 6 -22.42 38.47 5.81
CA SER A 6 -23.72 39.14 5.87
C SER A 6 -24.88 38.37 5.22
N LYS A 7 -24.57 37.37 4.36
CA LYS A 7 -25.56 36.51 3.70
C LYS A 7 -25.72 35.15 4.39
N GLY A 8 -25.00 34.88 5.47
CA GLY A 8 -25.06 33.63 6.22
C GLY A 8 -24.63 32.38 5.44
N ASN A 9 -23.94 32.54 4.29
CA ASN A 9 -23.53 31.43 3.43
C ASN A 9 -22.02 31.20 3.45
N VAL A 10 -21.33 31.65 4.51
CA VAL A 10 -19.90 31.41 4.72
C VAL A 10 -19.70 30.17 5.55
N VAL A 11 -18.92 29.23 5.05
CA VAL A 11 -18.41 28.12 5.83
C VAL A 11 -17.09 28.56 6.49
N VAL A 12 -17.03 28.48 7.81
CA VAL A 12 -15.79 28.75 8.58
C VAL A 12 -15.08 27.43 8.86
N PRO A 13 -13.74 27.43 8.93
CA PRO A 13 -12.98 26.17 9.03
C PRO A 13 -13.15 25.42 10.36
N ASN A 14 -13.65 26.08 11.42
CA ASN A 14 -13.76 25.48 12.74
C ASN A 14 -14.66 24.23 12.76
N GLU A 15 -15.87 24.30 12.20
CA GLU A 15 -16.77 23.16 12.11
C GLU A 15 -16.19 21.95 11.37
N PRO A 16 -15.65 22.10 10.14
CA PRO A 16 -15.01 20.98 9.46
C PRO A 16 -13.76 20.47 10.17
N ILE A 17 -12.97 21.31 10.84
CA ILE A 17 -11.82 20.87 11.64
C ILE A 17 -12.28 20.01 12.81
N GLU A 18 -13.31 20.41 13.58
CA GLU A 18 -13.85 19.62 14.67
C GLU A 18 -14.41 18.28 14.18
N LYS A 19 -15.10 18.28 13.04
CA LYS A 19 -15.77 17.09 12.50
C LYS A 19 -14.83 16.10 11.80
N PHE A 20 -13.86 16.57 11.04
CA PHE A 20 -13.01 15.76 10.17
C PHE A 20 -11.55 15.73 10.56
N GLY A 21 -11.09 16.67 11.37
CA GLY A 21 -9.68 16.90 11.71
C GLY A 21 -8.97 17.90 10.80
N ALA A 22 -7.90 18.50 11.29
CA ALA A 22 -7.15 19.51 10.57
C ALA A 22 -6.51 18.98 9.28
N ASP A 23 -5.94 17.77 9.31
CA ASP A 23 -5.35 17.12 8.14
C ASP A 23 -6.36 16.91 7.02
N ALA A 24 -7.61 16.56 7.36
CA ALA A 24 -8.67 16.38 6.37
C ALA A 24 -9.04 17.68 5.63
N VAL A 25 -9.08 18.79 6.37
CA VAL A 25 -9.35 20.11 5.79
C VAL A 25 -8.18 20.58 4.93
N ARG A 26 -6.94 20.33 5.36
CA ARG A 26 -5.74 20.62 4.56
C ARG A 26 -5.69 19.79 3.29
N TYR A 27 -6.00 18.49 3.39
CA TYR A 27 -6.08 17.59 2.23
C TYR A 27 -7.08 18.13 1.18
N TRP A 28 -8.30 18.47 1.60
CA TRP A 28 -9.29 19.06 0.71
C TRP A 28 -8.77 20.31 0.00
N ALA A 29 -8.13 21.22 0.75
CA ALA A 29 -7.58 22.45 0.17
C ALA A 29 -6.43 22.16 -0.81
N ALA A 30 -5.55 21.21 -0.48
CA ALA A 30 -4.42 20.83 -1.31
C ALA A 30 -4.78 19.99 -2.53
N ALA A 31 -5.91 19.29 -2.52
CA ALA A 31 -6.43 18.57 -3.68
C ALA A 31 -7.00 19.50 -4.76
N ALA A 32 -7.26 20.76 -4.43
CA ALA A 32 -7.73 21.76 -5.40
C ALA A 32 -6.60 22.15 -6.37
N ARG A 33 -6.94 22.19 -7.67
CA ARG A 33 -6.00 22.61 -8.71
C ARG A 33 -5.91 24.13 -8.75
N LEU A 34 -4.71 24.66 -8.94
CA LEU A 34 -4.50 26.10 -9.12
C LEU A 34 -5.25 26.62 -10.35
N GLY A 35 -5.86 27.78 -10.22
CA GLY A 35 -6.60 28.43 -11.31
C GLY A 35 -8.03 27.90 -11.54
N LEU A 36 -8.49 26.93 -10.74
CA LEU A 36 -9.86 26.43 -10.76
C LEU A 36 -10.61 26.84 -9.49
N ASP A 37 -11.94 26.96 -9.59
CA ASP A 37 -12.78 27.20 -8.43
C ASP A 37 -12.81 25.97 -7.52
N ALA A 38 -12.48 26.14 -6.24
CA ALA A 38 -12.58 25.10 -5.23
C ALA A 38 -14.01 25.11 -4.63
N THR A 39 -14.71 23.99 -4.80
CA THR A 39 -16.01 23.77 -4.16
C THR A 39 -15.79 23.20 -2.75
N TYR A 40 -16.61 23.66 -1.78
CA TYR A 40 -16.61 23.03 -0.45
C TYR A 40 -17.12 21.59 -0.57
N ASP A 41 -16.23 20.64 -0.33
CA ASP A 41 -16.48 19.21 -0.55
C ASP A 41 -16.15 18.37 0.69
N ILE A 42 -17.23 17.93 1.35
CA ILE A 42 -17.17 17.03 2.50
C ILE A 42 -16.63 15.64 2.09
N GLY A 43 -16.86 15.21 0.86
CA GLY A 43 -16.37 13.94 0.33
C GLY A 43 -14.85 13.92 0.33
N GLN A 44 -14.22 14.98 -0.15
CA GLN A 44 -12.75 15.13 -0.15
C GLN A 44 -12.18 15.16 1.27
N MET A 45 -12.82 15.83 2.22
CA MET A 45 -12.40 15.83 3.62
C MET A 45 -12.47 14.42 4.25
N LYS A 46 -13.51 13.63 3.90
CA LYS A 46 -13.60 12.23 4.35
C LYS A 46 -12.47 11.37 3.76
N ILE A 47 -12.05 11.61 2.51
CA ILE A 47 -10.92 10.93 1.88
C ILE A 47 -9.63 11.27 2.64
N GLY A 48 -9.34 12.56 2.86
CA GLY A 48 -8.16 12.99 3.61
C GLY A 48 -8.10 12.41 5.03
N ARG A 49 -9.25 12.35 5.73
CA ARG A 49 -9.32 11.70 7.05
C ARG A 49 -8.99 10.21 6.98
N ARG A 50 -9.52 9.49 5.98
CA ARG A 50 -9.21 8.06 5.80
C ARG A 50 -7.74 7.85 5.48
N LEU A 51 -7.14 8.71 4.65
CA LEU A 51 -5.72 8.66 4.32
C LEU A 51 -4.85 8.83 5.56
N ALA A 52 -5.14 9.83 6.42
CA ALA A 52 -4.44 10.03 7.68
C ALA A 52 -4.55 8.81 8.61
N ILE A 53 -5.77 8.28 8.81
CA ILE A 53 -5.99 7.08 9.63
C ILE A 53 -5.26 5.85 9.04
N LYS A 54 -5.25 5.70 7.71
CA LYS A 54 -4.57 4.58 7.05
C LYS A 54 -3.06 4.66 7.26
N LEU A 55 -2.47 5.86 7.18
CA LEU A 55 -1.04 6.08 7.46
C LEU A 55 -0.69 5.68 8.90
N LEU A 56 -1.45 6.15 9.89
CA LEU A 56 -1.26 5.78 11.29
C LEU A 56 -1.34 4.26 11.50
N ASN A 57 -2.36 3.62 10.93
CA ASN A 57 -2.56 2.18 11.08
C ASN A 57 -1.48 1.35 10.38
N ALA A 58 -1.08 1.72 9.16
CA ALA A 58 -0.03 1.04 8.41
C ALA A 58 1.32 1.12 9.13
N THR A 59 1.66 2.31 9.64
CA THR A 59 2.90 2.50 10.40
C THR A 59 2.87 1.73 11.71
N LYS A 60 1.76 1.80 12.47
CA LYS A 60 1.61 1.03 13.70
C LYS A 60 1.73 -0.48 13.45
N PHE A 61 1.11 -0.98 12.38
CA PHE A 61 1.22 -2.36 11.95
C PHE A 61 2.68 -2.75 11.68
N ALA A 62 3.39 -2.01 10.82
CA ALA A 62 4.76 -2.32 10.45
C ALA A 62 5.73 -2.29 11.64
N LEU A 63 5.54 -1.34 12.55
CA LEU A 63 6.36 -1.21 13.76
C LEU A 63 6.06 -2.29 14.81
N ALA A 64 4.89 -2.93 14.76
CA ALA A 64 4.53 -4.05 15.65
C ALA A 64 5.12 -5.39 15.17
N ILE A 65 5.51 -5.51 13.89
CA ILE A 65 6.04 -6.75 13.33
C ILE A 65 7.37 -7.13 14.00
N GLY A 66 7.44 -8.36 14.52
CA GLY A 66 8.65 -8.93 15.14
C GLY A 66 8.93 -8.46 16.56
N ARG A 67 7.95 -7.86 17.24
CA ARG A 67 8.01 -7.53 18.66
C ARG A 67 7.21 -8.54 19.46
N GLU A 68 7.85 -9.15 20.46
CA GLU A 68 7.20 -10.13 21.35
C GLU A 68 6.41 -9.47 22.49
N ASP A 69 6.65 -8.21 22.79
CA ASP A 69 6.04 -7.49 23.92
C ASP A 69 4.92 -6.54 23.49
N GLU A 70 3.70 -6.82 23.95
CA GLU A 70 2.50 -5.98 23.70
C GLU A 70 2.57 -4.56 24.32
N ASN A 71 3.54 -4.30 25.21
CA ASN A 71 3.62 -3.05 26.01
C ASN A 71 4.73 -2.07 25.58
N HIS A 72 5.44 -2.31 24.47
CA HIS A 72 6.51 -1.40 24.07
C HIS A 72 5.98 -0.20 23.29
N HIS A 73 6.15 0.96 23.91
CA HIS A 73 6.05 2.24 23.22
C HIS A 73 6.91 2.20 21.95
N VAL A 74 6.30 2.63 20.85
CA VAL A 74 6.83 2.71 19.49
C VAL A 74 8.06 3.64 19.43
N GLY A 75 9.12 3.38 20.07
CA GLY A 75 10.26 4.32 20.12
C GLY A 75 11.65 3.69 20.05
N ALA A 76 11.76 2.39 20.35
CA ALA A 76 13.09 1.83 20.61
C ALA A 76 13.71 1.01 19.47
N ALA A 77 13.05 0.78 18.34
CA ALA A 77 13.53 -0.12 17.29
C ALA A 77 13.73 0.53 15.90
N ALA A 78 13.48 1.82 15.75
CA ALA A 78 13.61 2.50 14.47
C ALA A 78 15.06 2.99 14.16
N GLU A 79 15.99 2.80 15.07
CA GLU A 79 17.40 3.22 14.86
C GLU A 79 18.25 2.21 14.07
N ALA A 80 17.77 1.00 13.81
CA ALA A 80 18.39 0.17 12.79
C ALA A 80 17.98 0.75 11.43
N ALA A 81 18.84 1.62 10.88
CA ALA A 81 18.65 2.20 9.55
C ALA A 81 18.26 1.09 8.57
N TRP A 82 17.06 1.17 7.98
CA TRP A 82 16.64 0.26 6.93
C TRP A 82 17.64 0.34 5.77
N ASN A 83 18.48 -0.68 5.64
CA ASN A 83 19.51 -0.70 4.62
C ASN A 83 18.89 -1.16 3.29
N PRO A 84 18.92 -0.36 2.22
CA PRO A 84 18.41 -0.74 0.90
C PRO A 84 18.93 -2.10 0.39
N ALA A 85 20.18 -2.45 0.72
CA ALA A 85 20.79 -3.73 0.34
C ALA A 85 20.12 -4.96 0.97
N ASP A 86 19.33 -4.78 2.04
CA ASP A 86 18.57 -5.87 2.67
C ASP A 86 17.29 -6.21 1.92
N VAL A 87 16.88 -5.41 0.94
CA VAL A 87 15.71 -5.67 0.08
C VAL A 87 16.11 -6.68 -1.00
N THR A 88 15.78 -7.93 -0.79
CA THR A 88 16.28 -9.05 -1.63
C THR A 88 15.20 -9.80 -2.38
N GLU A 89 13.96 -9.77 -1.88
CA GLU A 89 12.84 -10.49 -2.50
C GLU A 89 12.24 -9.73 -3.69
N PRO A 90 11.83 -10.44 -4.76
CA PRO A 90 11.36 -9.80 -6.00
C PRO A 90 10.21 -8.82 -5.79
N LEU A 91 9.23 -9.18 -4.95
CA LEU A 91 8.07 -8.34 -4.68
C LEU A 91 8.45 -7.07 -3.91
N ASP A 92 9.38 -7.18 -2.95
CA ASP A 92 9.87 -6.04 -2.18
C ASP A 92 10.66 -5.07 -3.07
N ARG A 93 11.50 -5.61 -3.96
CA ARG A 93 12.23 -4.82 -4.96
C ARG A 93 11.28 -4.10 -5.92
N ALA A 94 10.22 -4.77 -6.36
CA ALA A 94 9.20 -4.15 -7.22
C ALA A 94 8.47 -3.00 -6.50
N ALA A 95 8.15 -3.15 -5.20
CA ALA A 95 7.58 -2.09 -4.40
C ALA A 95 8.53 -0.88 -4.29
N MET A 96 9.84 -1.11 -4.12
CA MET A 96 10.84 -0.04 -4.09
C MET A 96 11.02 0.61 -5.47
N ALA A 97 10.97 -0.15 -6.56
CA ALA A 97 10.99 0.39 -7.92
C ALA A 97 9.80 1.35 -8.15
N LYS A 98 8.61 0.96 -7.73
CA LYS A 98 7.42 1.83 -7.80
C LYS A 98 7.57 3.07 -6.94
N LEU A 99 8.09 2.93 -5.72
CA LEU A 99 8.34 4.06 -4.82
C LEU A 99 9.34 5.06 -5.41
N ALA A 100 10.42 4.59 -6.04
CA ALA A 100 11.39 5.43 -6.73
C ALA A 100 10.74 6.30 -7.82
N LEU A 101 9.82 5.71 -8.61
CA LEU A 101 9.06 6.45 -9.62
C LEU A 101 8.15 7.51 -8.98
N VAL A 102 7.46 7.16 -7.90
CA VAL A 102 6.55 8.07 -7.18
C VAL A 102 7.32 9.25 -6.58
N VAL A 103 8.47 9.01 -5.94
CA VAL A 103 9.32 10.08 -5.39
C VAL A 103 9.76 11.04 -6.51
N ARG A 104 10.18 10.51 -7.65
CA ARG A 104 10.57 11.33 -8.81
C ARG A 104 9.42 12.17 -9.34
N GLN A 105 8.28 11.55 -9.62
CA GLN A 105 7.10 12.22 -10.17
C GLN A 105 6.52 13.27 -9.20
N ALA A 106 6.51 12.97 -7.91
CA ALA A 106 6.06 13.91 -6.88
C ALA A 106 7.00 15.11 -6.79
N THR A 107 8.32 14.89 -6.86
CA THR A 107 9.32 15.96 -6.86
C THR A 107 9.16 16.87 -8.08
N GLU A 108 9.10 16.28 -9.28
CA GLU A 108 8.90 17.03 -10.54
C GLU A 108 7.60 17.85 -10.51
N ALA A 109 6.51 17.28 -9.99
CA ALA A 109 5.24 17.98 -9.87
C ALA A 109 5.33 19.16 -8.88
N LEU A 110 5.99 18.98 -7.72
CA LEU A 110 6.17 20.07 -6.75
C LEU A 110 7.10 21.16 -7.27
N GLU A 111 8.19 20.83 -7.95
CA GLU A 111 9.07 21.80 -8.60
C GLU A 111 8.34 22.62 -9.68
N SER A 112 7.33 22.02 -10.33
CA SER A 112 6.45 22.67 -11.28
C SER A 112 5.26 23.39 -10.63
N TYR A 113 5.20 23.49 -9.30
CA TYR A 113 4.10 24.05 -8.52
C TYR A 113 2.74 23.33 -8.70
N GLU A 114 2.75 22.08 -9.17
CA GLU A 114 1.56 21.24 -9.36
C GLU A 114 1.30 20.37 -8.11
N HIS A 115 1.07 21.00 -6.96
CA HIS A 115 0.93 20.29 -5.67
C HIS A 115 -0.21 19.26 -5.65
N SER A 116 -1.32 19.52 -6.33
CA SER A 116 -2.44 18.56 -6.40
C SER A 116 -2.07 17.30 -7.20
N LYS A 117 -1.26 17.44 -8.25
CA LYS A 117 -0.74 16.31 -9.03
C LYS A 117 0.27 15.49 -8.21
N ALA A 118 1.13 16.16 -7.45
CA ALA A 118 2.02 15.46 -6.53
C ALA A 118 1.22 14.64 -5.50
N LEU A 119 0.18 15.22 -4.90
CA LEU A 119 -0.71 14.50 -3.97
C LEU A 119 -1.37 13.28 -4.64
N GLU A 120 -1.90 13.42 -5.86
CA GLU A 120 -2.53 12.34 -6.62
C GLU A 120 -1.59 11.16 -6.85
N VAL A 121 -0.35 11.43 -7.26
CA VAL A 121 0.68 10.40 -7.48
C VAL A 121 1.05 9.69 -6.17
N ILE A 122 1.29 10.44 -5.11
CA ILE A 122 1.65 9.90 -3.79
C ILE A 122 0.50 9.05 -3.23
N GLU A 123 -0.71 9.59 -3.24
CA GLU A 123 -1.89 8.94 -2.70
C GLU A 123 -2.23 7.64 -3.44
N SER A 124 -2.19 7.65 -4.77
CA SER A 124 -2.47 6.48 -5.59
C SER A 124 -1.56 5.31 -5.21
N TYR A 125 -0.26 5.54 -5.10
CA TYR A 125 0.66 4.47 -4.70
C TYR A 125 0.56 4.13 -3.21
N PHE A 126 0.27 5.09 -2.34
CA PHE A 126 0.08 4.80 -0.92
C PHE A 126 -1.07 3.82 -0.68
N TRP A 127 -2.20 3.97 -1.40
CA TRP A 127 -3.30 3.01 -1.34
C TRP A 127 -2.88 1.64 -1.85
N GLN A 128 -2.21 1.56 -3.01
CA GLN A 128 -1.67 0.30 -3.53
C GLN A 128 -0.68 -0.36 -2.56
N PHE A 129 0.22 0.44 -1.98
CA PHE A 129 1.16 -0.05 -0.97
C PHE A 129 0.45 -0.64 0.24
N CYS A 130 -0.60 0.00 0.73
CA CYS A 130 -1.34 -0.47 1.89
C CYS A 130 -2.28 -1.65 1.60
N ASP A 131 -2.98 -1.62 0.46
CA ASP A 131 -4.07 -2.58 0.18
C ASP A 131 -3.57 -3.82 -0.57
N ASP A 132 -2.46 -3.69 -1.32
CA ASP A 132 -1.83 -4.80 -2.03
C ASP A 132 -0.53 -5.23 -1.38
N TYR A 133 0.49 -4.36 -1.35
CA TYR A 133 1.84 -4.77 -0.93
C TYR A 133 1.89 -5.24 0.53
N ILE A 134 1.36 -4.47 1.49
CA ILE A 134 1.33 -4.89 2.90
C ILE A 134 0.60 -6.22 3.06
N GLU A 135 -0.54 -6.38 2.40
CA GLU A 135 -1.35 -7.60 2.49
C GLU A 135 -0.64 -8.83 1.89
N LEU A 136 0.12 -8.63 0.81
CA LEU A 136 0.93 -9.68 0.19
C LEU A 136 2.06 -10.13 1.11
N VAL A 137 2.82 -9.19 1.67
CA VAL A 137 4.05 -9.53 2.41
C VAL A 137 3.87 -9.76 3.90
N LYS A 138 2.71 -9.45 4.48
CA LYS A 138 2.50 -9.47 5.93
C LYS A 138 2.88 -10.80 6.59
N ASN A 139 2.50 -11.93 6.01
CA ASN A 139 2.79 -13.24 6.58
C ASN A 139 4.30 -13.51 6.60
N ARG A 140 4.99 -13.18 5.50
CA ARG A 140 6.44 -13.26 5.38
C ARG A 140 7.13 -12.30 6.36
N ALA A 141 6.64 -11.07 6.49
CA ALA A 141 7.18 -10.09 7.45
C ALA A 141 7.03 -10.53 8.92
N TYR A 142 5.95 -11.24 9.26
CA TYR A 142 5.78 -11.88 10.57
C TYR A 142 6.64 -13.11 10.77
N GLY A 143 7.19 -13.71 9.72
CA GLY A 143 7.85 -15.01 9.79
C GLY A 143 6.86 -16.17 9.97
N THR A 144 5.59 -15.95 9.56
CA THR A 144 4.53 -16.97 9.71
C THR A 144 4.77 -18.11 8.73
N PRO A 145 4.74 -19.38 9.19
CA PRO A 145 4.81 -20.53 8.29
C PRO A 145 3.67 -20.50 7.26
N ASP A 146 3.94 -21.02 6.07
CA ASP A 146 2.90 -21.24 5.07
C ASP A 146 1.99 -22.42 5.47
N GLU A 147 0.98 -22.72 4.64
CA GLU A 147 0.02 -23.81 4.90
C GLU A 147 0.67 -25.21 4.88
N HIS A 148 1.91 -25.32 4.39
CA HIS A 148 2.72 -26.54 4.38
C HIS A 148 3.71 -26.60 5.55
N GLY A 149 3.75 -25.56 6.40
CA GLY A 149 4.66 -25.46 7.54
C GLY A 149 6.05 -24.92 7.19
N ASN A 150 6.28 -24.45 5.96
CA ASN A 150 7.56 -23.85 5.58
C ASN A 150 7.66 -22.44 6.18
N VAL A 151 8.72 -22.20 6.94
CA VAL A 151 9.02 -20.90 7.55
C VAL A 151 9.85 -20.06 6.56
N PRO A 152 9.49 -18.79 6.32
CA PRO A 152 10.30 -17.92 5.49
C PRO A 152 11.69 -17.73 6.09
N SER A 153 12.72 -17.64 5.24
CA SER A 153 14.10 -17.42 5.69
C SER A 153 14.24 -16.07 6.40
N GLU A 154 15.17 -15.95 7.34
CA GLU A 154 15.47 -14.69 8.02
C GLU A 154 15.76 -13.56 7.03
N LYS A 155 16.45 -13.87 5.92
CA LYS A 155 16.72 -12.93 4.83
C LYS A 155 15.44 -12.42 4.18
N ALA A 156 14.48 -13.30 3.89
CA ALA A 156 13.20 -12.95 3.30
C ALA A 156 12.33 -12.12 4.27
N VAL A 157 12.34 -12.47 5.56
CA VAL A 157 11.68 -11.68 6.62
C VAL A 157 12.29 -10.29 6.72
N LYS A 158 13.64 -10.20 6.74
CA LYS A 158 14.36 -8.92 6.80
C LYS A 158 14.05 -8.05 5.59
N SER A 159 14.01 -8.65 4.39
CA SER A 159 13.67 -7.95 3.15
C SER A 159 12.30 -7.27 3.26
N ALA A 160 11.24 -8.01 3.65
CA ALA A 160 9.91 -7.45 3.81
C ALA A 160 9.87 -6.31 4.84
N ARG A 161 10.48 -6.50 6.02
CA ARG A 161 10.52 -5.48 7.08
C ARG A 161 11.26 -4.22 6.65
N THR A 162 12.38 -4.37 5.93
CA THR A 162 13.15 -3.25 5.40
C THR A 162 12.35 -2.47 4.36
N ALA A 163 11.72 -3.15 3.40
CA ALA A 163 10.91 -2.48 2.38
C ALA A 163 9.67 -1.79 2.96
N LEU A 164 9.02 -2.39 3.98
CA LEU A 164 7.95 -1.73 4.72
C LEU A 164 8.43 -0.45 5.42
N GLY A 165 9.58 -0.52 6.08
CA GLY A 165 10.18 0.62 6.78
C GLY A 165 10.55 1.76 5.83
N LEU A 166 11.30 1.45 4.76
CA LEU A 166 11.66 2.43 3.72
C LEU A 166 10.44 3.08 3.08
N GLY A 167 9.39 2.29 2.80
CA GLY A 167 8.14 2.79 2.23
C GLY A 167 7.43 3.76 3.16
N LEU A 168 7.24 3.39 4.42
CA LEU A 168 6.53 4.23 5.39
C LEU A 168 7.31 5.50 5.76
N ASP A 169 8.63 5.42 5.84
CA ASP A 169 9.50 6.60 6.01
C ASP A 169 9.34 7.58 4.83
N ALA A 170 9.35 7.06 3.60
CA ALA A 170 9.11 7.87 2.42
C ALA A 170 7.72 8.53 2.45
N PHE A 171 6.66 7.75 2.73
CA PHE A 171 5.30 8.29 2.79
C PHE A 171 5.10 9.32 3.91
N ALA A 172 5.74 9.16 5.07
CA ALA A 172 5.71 10.17 6.12
C ALA A 172 6.24 11.53 5.61
N ARG A 173 7.35 11.52 4.87
CA ARG A 173 7.95 12.75 4.29
C ARG A 173 7.17 13.28 3.09
N LEU A 174 6.74 12.41 2.18
CA LEU A 174 5.96 12.79 1.00
C LEU A 174 4.60 13.39 1.34
N LEU A 175 3.93 12.87 2.38
CA LEU A 175 2.62 13.33 2.83
C LEU A 175 2.69 14.48 3.86
N ALA A 176 3.86 14.81 4.40
CA ALA A 176 4.01 15.87 5.40
C ALA A 176 3.43 17.24 4.99
N PRO A 177 3.55 17.70 3.74
CA PRO A 177 2.92 18.95 3.30
C PRO A 177 1.39 18.92 3.31
N TYR A 178 0.79 17.74 3.23
CA TYR A 178 -0.66 17.52 3.08
C TYR A 178 -1.35 17.11 4.38
N LEU A 179 -0.71 16.25 5.16
CA LEU A 179 -1.22 15.67 6.41
C LEU A 179 -0.25 15.92 7.56
N PRO A 180 0.01 17.20 7.94
CA PRO A 180 1.11 17.55 8.83
C PRO A 180 1.03 16.90 10.22
N TYR A 181 -0.16 16.68 10.76
CA TYR A 181 -0.30 16.12 12.11
C TYR A 181 -0.14 14.59 12.11
N ALA A 182 -0.76 13.89 11.17
CA ALA A 182 -0.62 12.43 11.09
C ALA A 182 0.82 12.02 10.74
N THR A 183 1.49 12.78 9.86
CA THR A 183 2.88 12.50 9.49
C THR A 183 3.85 12.79 10.62
N GLU A 184 3.63 13.85 11.40
CA GLU A 184 4.43 14.14 12.58
C GLU A 184 4.28 13.03 13.64
N GLU A 185 3.06 12.54 13.85
CA GLU A 185 2.80 11.46 14.79
C GLU A 185 3.54 10.19 14.38
N VAL A 186 3.40 9.72 13.12
CA VAL A 186 4.12 8.51 12.66
C VAL A 186 5.63 8.70 12.61
N TRP A 187 6.10 9.92 12.32
CA TRP A 187 7.52 10.25 12.37
C TRP A 187 8.09 10.09 13.77
N SER A 188 7.37 10.57 14.79
CA SER A 188 7.78 10.42 16.18
C SER A 188 7.89 8.95 16.61
N TRP A 189 7.10 8.05 16.01
CA TRP A 189 7.17 6.61 16.26
C TRP A 189 8.35 5.94 15.58
N MET A 190 8.70 6.39 14.36
CA MET A 190 9.79 5.81 13.56
C MET A 190 11.16 6.40 13.91
N HIS A 191 11.21 7.67 14.29
CA HIS A 191 12.42 8.46 14.48
C HIS A 191 12.43 9.18 15.82
N ALA A 192 12.25 8.43 16.90
CA ALA A 192 12.24 8.99 18.26
C ALA A 192 13.52 9.80 18.53
N GLY A 193 13.37 11.07 18.91
CA GLY A 193 14.50 11.95 19.20
C GLY A 193 15.15 12.62 17.99
N SER A 194 14.73 12.32 16.77
CA SER A 194 15.30 12.89 15.53
C SER A 194 14.67 14.22 15.08
N GLY A 195 13.83 14.83 15.92
CA GLY A 195 13.11 16.07 15.60
C GLY A 195 11.84 15.84 14.79
N SER A 196 11.39 16.89 14.09
CA SER A 196 10.12 16.91 13.37
C SER A 196 10.28 16.49 11.90
N VAL A 197 9.30 15.79 11.34
CA VAL A 197 9.23 15.46 9.91
C VAL A 197 9.26 16.72 9.03
N HIS A 198 8.72 17.83 9.52
CA HIS A 198 8.69 19.11 8.79
C HIS A 198 10.07 19.79 8.67
N ARG A 199 11.07 19.24 9.35
CA ARG A 199 12.49 19.67 9.24
C ARG A 199 13.35 18.58 8.59
N ALA A 200 12.81 17.41 8.33
CA ALA A 200 13.50 16.34 7.64
C ALA A 200 13.67 16.69 6.15
N ALA A 201 14.72 16.16 5.54
CA ALA A 201 14.95 16.32 4.12
C ALA A 201 13.84 15.64 3.29
N TRP A 202 13.48 16.24 2.15
CA TRP A 202 12.63 15.59 1.17
C TRP A 202 13.27 14.27 0.70
N PRO A 203 12.47 13.20 0.44
CA PRO A 203 13.04 11.92 0.04
C PRO A 203 13.82 12.04 -1.27
N VAL A 204 15.02 11.47 -1.30
CA VAL A 204 15.82 11.31 -2.54
C VAL A 204 15.56 9.95 -3.16
N VAL A 205 15.75 9.83 -4.46
CA VAL A 205 15.39 8.61 -5.23
C VAL A 205 16.37 7.47 -5.01
N ASP A 206 17.66 7.77 -4.79
CA ASP A 206 18.76 6.80 -4.82
C ASP A 206 18.57 5.57 -3.92
N PRO A 207 18.19 5.68 -2.64
CA PRO A 207 18.01 4.51 -1.78
C PRO A 207 16.94 3.54 -2.31
N TYR A 208 15.89 4.04 -2.96
CA TYR A 208 14.82 3.21 -3.50
C TYR A 208 15.23 2.53 -4.81
N VAL A 209 16.04 3.20 -5.64
CA VAL A 209 16.65 2.61 -6.84
C VAL A 209 17.65 1.52 -6.46
N GLU A 210 18.49 1.75 -5.45
CA GLU A 210 19.38 0.73 -4.90
C GLU A 210 18.60 -0.48 -4.40
N ALA A 211 17.57 -0.27 -3.58
CA ALA A 211 16.71 -1.33 -3.06
C ALA A 211 15.99 -2.10 -4.18
N ALA A 212 15.58 -1.42 -5.24
CA ALA A 212 14.90 -2.05 -6.38
C ALA A 212 15.79 -3.00 -7.18
N THR A 213 17.09 -2.72 -7.28
CA THR A 213 18.07 -3.54 -8.02
C THR A 213 17.56 -3.97 -9.41
N GLY A 214 17.00 -3.03 -10.16
CA GLY A 214 16.53 -3.28 -11.53
C GLY A 214 15.21 -4.06 -11.67
N ALA A 215 14.48 -4.26 -10.56
CA ALA A 215 13.16 -4.90 -10.64
C ALA A 215 12.13 -4.01 -11.35
N SER A 216 11.19 -4.65 -12.06
CA SER A 216 10.06 -3.96 -12.66
C SER A 216 8.97 -3.67 -11.63
N PRO A 217 8.42 -2.43 -11.59
CA PRO A 217 7.29 -2.09 -10.72
C PRO A 217 5.99 -2.82 -11.10
N GLU A 218 5.87 -3.31 -12.33
CA GLU A 218 4.70 -4.03 -12.84
C GLU A 218 4.45 -5.34 -12.11
N LEU A 219 5.51 -5.97 -11.56
CA LEU A 219 5.38 -7.19 -10.75
C LEU A 219 4.40 -6.98 -9.59
N LEU A 220 4.45 -5.84 -8.90
CA LEU A 220 3.50 -5.53 -7.83
C LEU A 220 2.06 -5.42 -8.36
N THR A 221 1.88 -4.87 -9.54
CA THR A 221 0.56 -4.75 -10.18
C THR A 221 -0.01 -6.13 -10.52
N TRP A 222 0.80 -7.02 -11.12
CA TRP A 222 0.40 -8.39 -11.43
C TRP A 222 0.07 -9.20 -10.17
N ALA A 223 0.88 -9.09 -9.12
CA ALA A 223 0.64 -9.75 -7.85
C ALA A 223 -0.67 -9.26 -7.18
N GLY A 224 -0.91 -7.95 -7.19
CA GLY A 224 -2.16 -7.35 -6.70
C GLY A 224 -3.39 -7.87 -7.45
N LYS A 225 -3.32 -7.91 -8.79
CA LYS A 225 -4.39 -8.45 -9.63
C LYS A 225 -4.64 -9.93 -9.38
N ALA A 226 -3.59 -10.74 -9.19
CA ALA A 226 -3.76 -12.15 -8.84
C ALA A 226 -4.52 -12.31 -7.51
N VAL A 227 -4.15 -11.57 -6.46
CA VAL A 227 -4.85 -11.61 -5.16
C VAL A 227 -6.28 -11.08 -5.28
N GLU A 228 -6.53 -10.06 -6.10
CA GLU A 228 -7.89 -9.56 -6.39
C GLU A 228 -8.77 -10.68 -6.93
N GLN A 229 -8.28 -11.47 -7.89
CA GLN A 229 -9.02 -12.63 -8.44
C GLN A 229 -9.26 -13.71 -7.38
N LEU A 230 -8.26 -14.03 -6.54
CA LEU A 230 -8.44 -15.00 -5.45
C LEU A 230 -9.50 -14.55 -4.42
N ARG A 231 -9.58 -13.26 -4.14
CA ARG A 231 -10.62 -12.66 -3.29
C ARG A 231 -11.99 -12.68 -3.97
N LYS A 232 -12.03 -12.43 -5.28
CA LYS A 232 -13.25 -12.44 -6.09
C LYS A 232 -13.92 -13.81 -6.07
N ILE A 233 -13.17 -14.91 -6.27
CA ILE A 233 -13.66 -16.29 -6.15
C ILE A 233 -14.43 -16.48 -4.83
N LYS A 234 -13.86 -16.07 -3.70
CA LYS A 234 -14.48 -16.22 -2.38
C LYS A 234 -15.72 -15.33 -2.20
N SER A 235 -15.68 -14.12 -2.75
CA SER A 235 -16.80 -13.19 -2.69
C SER A 235 -17.99 -13.69 -3.50
N GLU A 236 -17.77 -14.19 -4.70
CA GLU A 236 -18.80 -14.75 -5.57
C GLU A 236 -19.41 -16.02 -4.97
N ALA A 237 -18.60 -16.88 -4.36
CA ALA A 237 -19.06 -18.03 -3.61
C ALA A 237 -19.73 -17.68 -2.27
N LYS A 238 -19.73 -16.38 -1.87
CA LYS A 238 -20.29 -15.90 -0.60
C LYS A 238 -19.71 -16.58 0.64
N VAL A 239 -18.43 -16.96 0.58
CA VAL A 239 -17.71 -17.58 1.69
C VAL A 239 -16.78 -16.59 2.40
N SER A 240 -16.26 -16.98 3.55
CA SER A 240 -15.30 -16.17 4.30
C SER A 240 -14.00 -15.98 3.50
N MET A 241 -13.35 -14.81 3.61
CA MET A 241 -11.99 -14.60 3.09
C MET A 241 -10.96 -15.56 3.70
N LYS A 242 -11.28 -16.19 4.84
CA LYS A 242 -10.46 -17.20 5.50
C LYS A 242 -10.64 -18.61 4.93
N THR A 243 -11.61 -18.83 4.05
CA THR A 243 -11.82 -20.13 3.38
C THR A 243 -10.59 -20.46 2.54
N PRO A 244 -10.01 -21.66 2.67
CA PRO A 244 -8.87 -22.06 1.86
C PRO A 244 -9.30 -22.31 0.41
N ILE A 245 -8.40 -22.08 -0.53
CA ILE A 245 -8.54 -22.47 -1.94
C ILE A 245 -7.72 -23.75 -2.12
N LEU A 246 -8.38 -24.85 -2.48
CA LEU A 246 -7.73 -26.15 -2.65
C LEU A 246 -6.99 -26.26 -3.99
N SER A 247 -7.55 -25.67 -5.03
CA SER A 247 -6.87 -25.54 -6.31
C SER A 247 -7.33 -24.28 -7.04
N VAL A 248 -6.42 -23.67 -7.80
CA VAL A 248 -6.70 -22.53 -8.66
C VAL A 248 -5.82 -22.57 -9.90
N ALA A 249 -6.40 -22.20 -11.03
CA ALA A 249 -5.66 -21.91 -12.26
C ALA A 249 -5.94 -20.45 -12.64
N LEU A 250 -4.91 -19.64 -12.74
CA LEU A 250 -4.98 -18.26 -13.21
C LEU A 250 -4.32 -18.17 -14.58
N SER A 251 -4.88 -17.32 -15.44
CA SER A 251 -4.29 -17.00 -16.74
C SER A 251 -3.94 -15.53 -16.84
N ALA A 252 -2.84 -15.22 -17.51
CA ALA A 252 -2.37 -13.86 -17.77
C ALA A 252 -1.50 -13.85 -19.06
N ALA A 253 -1.12 -12.67 -19.54
CA ALA A 253 -0.07 -12.54 -20.54
C ALA A 253 1.24 -13.16 -20.04
N SER A 254 2.14 -13.57 -20.93
CA SER A 254 3.39 -14.27 -20.56
C SER A 254 4.22 -13.53 -19.51
N GLU A 255 4.35 -12.21 -19.63
CA GLU A 255 5.03 -11.36 -18.64
C GLU A 255 4.32 -11.34 -17.28
N GLY A 256 2.98 -11.40 -17.27
CA GLY A 256 2.18 -11.50 -16.05
C GLY A 256 2.35 -12.86 -15.37
N VAL A 257 2.46 -13.94 -16.13
CA VAL A 257 2.75 -15.28 -15.60
C VAL A 257 4.11 -15.31 -14.92
N GLU A 258 5.14 -14.73 -15.54
CA GLU A 258 6.48 -14.64 -14.96
C GLU A 258 6.47 -13.79 -13.66
N ALA A 259 5.78 -12.64 -13.68
CA ALA A 259 5.64 -11.77 -12.52
C ALA A 259 4.91 -12.45 -11.36
N ILE A 260 3.77 -13.11 -11.63
CA ILE A 260 2.99 -13.85 -10.62
C ILE A 260 3.84 -15.00 -10.06
N HIS A 261 4.59 -15.70 -10.91
CA HIS A 261 5.47 -16.79 -10.49
C HIS A 261 6.58 -16.30 -9.55
N ALA A 262 7.16 -15.13 -9.81
CA ALA A 262 8.19 -14.54 -8.95
C ALA A 262 7.69 -14.14 -7.55
N ALA A 263 6.37 -13.94 -7.37
CA ALA A 263 5.73 -13.60 -6.10
C ALA A 263 4.77 -14.70 -5.61
N LEU A 264 4.86 -15.91 -6.15
CA LEU A 264 3.86 -16.97 -5.97
C LEU A 264 3.62 -17.31 -4.49
N GLY A 265 4.68 -17.37 -3.68
CA GLY A 265 4.57 -17.68 -2.25
C GLY A 265 3.76 -16.64 -1.49
N ASP A 266 4.03 -15.34 -1.70
CA ASP A 266 3.30 -14.25 -1.07
C ASP A 266 1.83 -14.22 -1.55
N ILE A 267 1.59 -14.43 -2.85
CA ILE A 267 0.24 -14.48 -3.44
C ILE A 267 -0.55 -15.67 -2.88
N ALA A 268 0.04 -16.85 -2.83
CA ALA A 268 -0.61 -18.06 -2.30
C ALA A 268 -1.00 -17.88 -0.83
N GLN A 269 -0.10 -17.34 0.00
CA GLN A 269 -0.39 -17.05 1.41
C GLN A 269 -1.48 -15.98 1.57
N ALA A 270 -1.40 -14.87 0.82
CA ALA A 270 -2.40 -13.80 0.88
C ALA A 270 -3.79 -14.28 0.42
N GLY A 271 -3.82 -15.12 -0.61
CA GLY A 271 -5.02 -15.77 -1.15
C GLY A 271 -5.50 -17.00 -0.36
N ARG A 272 -4.67 -17.52 0.58
CA ARG A 272 -4.90 -18.80 1.24
C ARG A 272 -5.10 -19.96 0.27
N VAL A 273 -4.22 -20.08 -0.70
CA VAL A 273 -4.15 -21.24 -1.60
C VAL A 273 -3.31 -22.31 -0.91
N VAL A 274 -3.96 -23.43 -0.54
CA VAL A 274 -3.35 -24.51 0.26
C VAL A 274 -2.99 -25.73 -0.59
N GLY A 275 -3.35 -25.73 -1.85
CA GLY A 275 -3.11 -26.84 -2.76
C GLY A 275 -2.52 -26.40 -4.09
N LYS A 276 -3.08 -26.86 -5.19
CA LYS A 276 -2.50 -26.63 -6.52
C LYS A 276 -2.72 -25.19 -7.00
N PHE A 277 -1.64 -24.57 -7.50
CA PHE A 277 -1.68 -23.24 -8.11
C PHE A 277 -1.06 -23.31 -9.51
N ASP A 278 -1.90 -23.30 -10.53
CA ASP A 278 -1.49 -23.35 -11.93
C ASP A 278 -1.48 -21.93 -12.53
N LEU A 279 -0.52 -21.69 -13.40
CA LEU A 279 -0.44 -20.47 -14.19
C LEU A 279 -0.44 -20.81 -15.67
N VAL A 280 -1.33 -20.18 -16.43
CA VAL A 280 -1.50 -20.40 -17.86
C VAL A 280 -1.20 -19.11 -18.61
N ALA A 281 -0.25 -19.17 -19.56
CA ALA A 281 0.00 -18.04 -20.43
C ALA A 281 -1.07 -17.93 -21.52
N LYS A 282 -1.71 -16.77 -21.65
CA LYS A 282 -2.59 -16.44 -22.77
C LYS A 282 -1.74 -16.00 -23.96
N HIS A 283 -2.05 -16.50 -25.16
CA HIS A 283 -1.40 -16.02 -26.38
C HIS A 283 -1.89 -14.62 -26.74
N ALA A 284 -1.00 -13.79 -27.29
CA ALA A 284 -1.27 -12.39 -27.63
C ALA A 284 -2.45 -12.17 -28.60
N GLU A 285 -2.83 -13.19 -29.38
CA GLU A 285 -3.98 -13.12 -30.30
C GLU A 285 -5.33 -13.14 -29.61
N GLU A 286 -5.42 -13.71 -28.39
CA GLU A 286 -6.65 -13.72 -27.58
C GLU A 286 -6.81 -12.44 -26.74
N SER A 287 -5.72 -11.72 -26.50
CA SER A 287 -5.67 -10.45 -25.75
C SER A 287 -6.08 -9.23 -26.59
N ALA A 288 -6.15 -9.35 -27.91
CA ALA A 288 -6.43 -8.25 -28.83
C ALA A 288 -7.92 -7.95 -29.05
N ALA A 289 -8.82 -8.54 -28.27
CA ALA A 289 -10.20 -8.08 -28.22
C ALA A 289 -10.25 -6.67 -27.67
N GLU A 290 -10.80 -5.73 -28.45
CA GLU A 290 -10.85 -4.29 -28.16
C GLU A 290 -11.28 -4.01 -26.70
N GLY A 291 -10.36 -3.40 -25.94
CA GLY A 291 -10.64 -2.87 -24.59
C GLY A 291 -10.19 -3.72 -23.41
N THR A 292 -9.47 -4.83 -23.61
CA THR A 292 -8.90 -5.59 -22.50
C THR A 292 -7.71 -4.84 -21.88
N PRO A 293 -7.67 -4.62 -20.57
CA PRO A 293 -6.52 -3.97 -19.92
C PRO A 293 -5.25 -4.80 -20.13
N GLU A 294 -4.12 -4.14 -20.43
CA GLU A 294 -2.81 -4.77 -20.63
C GLU A 294 -2.37 -5.70 -19.48
N THR A 295 -2.93 -5.51 -18.28
CA THR A 295 -2.64 -6.29 -17.07
C THR A 295 -3.86 -7.08 -16.59
N GLU A 296 -4.48 -7.90 -17.43
CA GLU A 296 -5.59 -8.73 -17.03
C GLU A 296 -5.13 -10.10 -16.48
N VAL A 297 -5.65 -10.46 -15.29
CA VAL A 297 -5.54 -11.80 -14.73
C VAL A 297 -6.94 -12.39 -14.66
N ALA A 298 -7.13 -13.59 -15.21
CA ALA A 298 -8.41 -14.29 -15.19
C ALA A 298 -8.33 -15.62 -14.44
N VAL A 299 -9.46 -16.07 -13.94
CA VAL A 299 -9.61 -17.38 -13.28
C VAL A 299 -10.10 -18.39 -14.30
N GLU A 300 -9.33 -19.43 -14.55
CA GLU A 300 -9.71 -20.53 -15.46
C GLU A 300 -10.43 -21.66 -14.71
N ALA A 301 -9.99 -21.95 -13.49
CA ALA A 301 -10.59 -22.95 -12.63
C ALA A 301 -10.29 -22.65 -11.15
N SER A 302 -11.21 -23.03 -10.26
CA SER A 302 -10.97 -22.96 -8.82
C SER A 302 -11.80 -23.97 -8.04
N GLU A 303 -11.24 -24.44 -6.92
CA GLU A 303 -11.91 -25.31 -5.96
C GLU A 303 -11.71 -24.74 -4.55
N LEU A 304 -12.80 -24.55 -3.82
CA LEU A 304 -12.80 -24.04 -2.46
C LEU A 304 -12.87 -25.19 -1.45
N GLY A 305 -12.14 -25.05 -0.35
CA GLY A 305 -12.29 -25.94 0.79
C GLY A 305 -13.45 -25.55 1.71
N GLU A 306 -13.56 -26.25 2.82
CA GLU A 306 -14.57 -25.94 3.83
C GLU A 306 -14.23 -24.62 4.55
N PRO A 307 -15.21 -23.73 4.78
CA PRO A 307 -15.00 -22.53 5.56
C PRO A 307 -14.63 -22.89 7.00
N PRO A 308 -13.72 -22.15 7.65
CA PRO A 308 -13.34 -22.41 9.03
C PRO A 308 -14.56 -22.35 9.95
N ALA A 309 -14.64 -23.29 10.92
CA ALA A 309 -15.70 -23.33 11.91
C ALA A 309 -15.86 -21.97 12.60
N LYS A 310 -17.10 -21.47 12.72
CA LYS A 310 -17.38 -20.24 13.48
C LYS A 310 -16.96 -20.45 14.92
N LYS A 311 -16.04 -19.64 15.45
CA LYS A 311 -15.75 -19.63 16.89
C LYS A 311 -17.06 -19.38 17.64
N PRO A 312 -17.37 -20.15 18.70
CA PRO A 312 -18.51 -19.86 19.53
C PRO A 312 -18.41 -18.42 20.04
N LYS A 313 -19.49 -17.66 19.96
CA LYS A 313 -19.57 -16.33 20.56
C LYS A 313 -19.55 -16.54 22.08
N HIS A 314 -18.48 -16.14 22.73
CA HIS A 314 -18.42 -15.95 24.17
C HIS A 314 -18.98 -14.59 24.55
#